data_bf84741f173a54ece8169bf9c14e5365
#
_entry.id   bf84741f173a54ece8169bf9c14e5365
#
_cell.length_a   1.000
_cell.length_b   1.000
_cell.length_c   1.000
_cell.angle_alpha   90.00
_cell.angle_beta   90.00
_cell.angle_gamma   90.00
#
_symmetry.space_group_name_H-M   'P 1'
#
loop_
_entity.id
_entity.type
_entity.pdbx_description
1 polymer ?
#
loop_
_entity_poly.entity_id
_entity_poly.type
_entity_poly.pdbx_seq_one_letter_code
_entity_poly.pdbx_strand_id
1 'polypeptide(L)'
;MFKLDMFAMIAALTVVAGLYFWLQRKEVKLQSNDVWRSVWENVVNKGLKKINANNEDNANWNPNIILFSGHSKHQSYLLELSKTVSGRTGIVTNFKLILDKGNNKPLKKTEQVVSDEAFSDLGIFARQIKVDNIYTGIRNIATTFGFSGVEPNTIMMGWPKGLEGSTEYAEMTEELLHLDYNLLYLDFDKKAKFGNYKTVDLWWRETDSKNAEMMLNIARFIIAS
;
A
#
# COMPACT_ATOMS: atom_id res chain seq x y z
N MET A 1 18.62 23.51 46.32
CA MET A 1 19.68 24.19 45.59
C MET A 1 20.82 23.21 45.43
N PHE A 2 20.84 22.48 44.34
CA PHE A 2 21.91 21.51 44.04
C PHE A 2 23.15 22.29 43.57
N LYS A 3 24.19 22.39 44.42
CA LYS A 3 25.50 22.78 43.96
C LYS A 3 26.07 21.63 43.16
N LEU A 4 26.00 21.69 41.83
CA LEU A 4 26.74 20.78 40.97
C LEU A 4 28.24 21.03 41.22
N ASP A 5 28.89 20.01 41.76
CA ASP A 5 30.34 20.07 41.97
C ASP A 5 31.01 20.14 40.59
N MET A 6 31.71 21.25 40.33
CA MET A 6 32.31 21.55 39.06
C MET A 6 33.31 20.45 38.62
N PHE A 7 33.94 19.78 39.58
CA PHE A 7 34.82 18.63 39.35
C PHE A 7 34.02 17.39 38.87
N ALA A 8 32.86 17.13 39.45
CA ALA A 8 32.01 16.03 39.03
C ALA A 8 31.46 16.23 37.59
N MET A 9 31.15 17.48 37.22
CA MET A 9 30.72 17.82 35.86
C MET A 9 31.83 17.61 34.84
N ILE A 10 33.06 18.05 35.14
CA ILE A 10 34.21 17.86 34.26
C ILE A 10 34.55 16.37 34.12
N ALA A 11 34.51 15.61 35.22
CA ALA A 11 34.74 14.17 35.18
C ALA A 11 33.71 13.46 34.31
N ALA A 12 32.42 13.79 34.45
CA ALA A 12 31.32 13.22 33.63
C ALA A 12 31.50 13.55 32.14
N LEU A 13 31.85 14.82 31.82
CA LEU A 13 32.12 15.22 30.43
C LEU A 13 33.34 14.48 29.84
N THR A 14 34.39 14.25 30.63
CA THR A 14 35.60 13.54 30.20
C THR A 14 35.27 12.07 29.91
N VAL A 15 34.44 11.43 30.74
CA VAL A 15 33.98 10.05 30.52
C VAL A 15 33.12 9.96 29.27
N VAL A 16 32.17 10.86 29.07
CA VAL A 16 31.31 10.89 27.88
C VAL A 16 32.15 11.16 26.61
N ALA A 17 33.07 12.09 26.66
CA ALA A 17 33.98 12.36 25.53
C ALA A 17 34.88 11.15 25.24
N GLY A 18 35.44 10.50 26.28
CA GLY A 18 36.21 9.28 26.14
C GLY A 18 35.43 8.13 25.50
N LEU A 19 34.19 7.90 25.94
CA LEU A 19 33.29 6.91 25.34
C LEU A 19 32.95 7.27 23.88
N TYR A 20 32.71 8.56 23.60
CA TYR A 20 32.45 9.03 22.24
C TYR A 20 33.62 8.73 21.31
N PHE A 21 34.86 9.12 21.70
CA PHE A 21 36.06 8.86 20.91
C PHE A 21 36.39 7.37 20.81
N TRP A 22 36.09 6.58 21.86
CA TRP A 22 36.30 5.13 21.82
C TRP A 22 35.31 4.43 20.88
N LEU A 23 34.04 4.85 20.87
CA LEU A 23 33.02 4.38 19.93
C LEU A 23 33.35 4.79 18.49
N GLN A 24 33.88 6.00 18.29
CA GLN A 24 34.26 6.50 16.98
C GLN A 24 35.50 5.76 16.41
N ARG A 25 36.44 5.35 17.28
CA ARG A 25 37.62 4.54 16.89
C ARG A 25 37.31 3.07 16.64
N LYS A 26 36.35 2.50 17.34
CA LYS A 26 35.74 1.26 16.91
C LYS A 26 34.91 1.62 15.69
N GLU A 27 35.45 1.47 14.50
CA GLU A 27 34.69 1.44 13.25
C GLU A 27 33.63 0.35 13.33
N VAL A 28 32.63 0.56 14.17
CA VAL A 28 31.33 -0.02 13.94
C VAL A 28 30.87 0.70 12.69
N LYS A 29 31.09 0.10 11.52
CA LYS A 29 30.36 0.42 10.29
C LYS A 29 28.89 0.09 10.54
N LEU A 30 28.33 0.73 11.53
CA LEU A 30 26.89 0.93 11.64
C LEU A 30 26.57 1.88 10.50
N GLN A 31 26.25 1.29 9.35
CA GLN A 31 25.56 2.02 8.31
C GLN A 31 24.38 2.68 9.04
N SER A 32 24.43 3.98 9.20
CA SER A 32 23.47 4.75 10.03
C SER A 32 22.01 4.45 9.63
N ASN A 33 21.81 4.02 8.38
CA ASN A 33 20.55 3.50 7.89
C ASN A 33 20.06 2.20 8.56
N ASP A 34 20.96 1.32 9.03
CA ASP A 34 20.55 0.04 9.61
C ASP A 34 20.00 0.21 11.04
N VAL A 35 20.52 1.17 11.80
CA VAL A 35 20.04 1.42 13.17
C VAL A 35 18.62 1.99 13.15
N TRP A 36 18.36 2.99 12.34
CA TRP A 36 17.03 3.56 12.17
C TRP A 36 16.05 2.55 11.57
N ARG A 37 16.50 1.75 10.64
CA ARG A 37 15.70 0.68 10.06
C ARG A 37 15.22 -0.30 11.12
N SER A 38 16.11 -0.79 12.01
CA SER A 38 15.74 -1.72 13.07
C SER A 38 14.77 -1.10 14.08
N VAL A 39 14.90 0.21 14.36
CA VAL A 39 13.94 0.95 15.20
C VAL A 39 12.56 0.98 14.54
N TRP A 40 12.49 1.33 13.25
CA TRP A 40 11.23 1.34 12.52
C TRP A 40 10.60 -0.04 12.38
N GLU A 41 11.40 -1.08 12.11
CA GLU A 41 10.93 -2.47 12.09
C GLU A 41 10.31 -2.89 13.43
N ASN A 42 10.91 -2.45 14.54
CA ASN A 42 10.37 -2.70 15.88
C ASN A 42 9.04 -1.96 16.15
N VAL A 43 8.94 -0.71 15.70
CA VAL A 43 7.70 0.09 15.81
C VAL A 43 6.59 -0.56 14.98
N VAL A 44 6.87 -0.93 13.73
CA VAL A 44 5.91 -1.61 12.85
C VAL A 44 5.46 -2.94 13.46
N ASN A 45 6.38 -3.76 13.95
CA ASN A 45 6.06 -5.05 14.57
C ASN A 45 5.17 -4.89 15.81
N LYS A 46 5.47 -3.91 16.68
CA LYS A 46 4.63 -3.59 17.83
C LYS A 46 3.24 -3.08 17.40
N GLY A 47 3.20 -2.24 16.37
CA GLY A 47 1.95 -1.74 15.79
C GLY A 47 1.06 -2.86 15.28
N LEU A 48 1.61 -3.74 14.43
CA LEU A 48 0.89 -4.89 13.88
C LEU A 48 0.37 -5.84 14.98
N LYS A 49 1.19 -6.14 15.99
CA LYS A 49 0.75 -6.96 17.14
C LYS A 49 -0.40 -6.31 17.90
N LYS A 50 -0.38 -4.99 18.08
CA LYS A 50 -1.45 -4.26 18.78
C LYS A 50 -2.74 -4.24 17.97
N ILE A 51 -2.67 -4.05 16.65
CA ILE A 51 -3.82 -4.09 15.74
C ILE A 51 -4.43 -5.51 15.76
N ASN A 52 -3.62 -6.54 15.62
CA ASN A 52 -4.09 -7.92 15.64
C ASN A 52 -4.73 -8.35 16.97
N ALA A 53 -4.30 -7.74 18.09
CA ALA A 53 -4.88 -8.02 19.40
C ALA A 53 -6.23 -7.31 19.62
N ASN A 54 -6.49 -6.21 18.90
CA ASN A 54 -7.70 -5.39 19.02
C ASN A 54 -8.64 -5.59 17.83
N ASN A 55 -8.94 -6.84 17.51
CA ASN A 55 -9.86 -7.21 16.42
C ASN A 55 -11.32 -6.83 16.70
N GLU A 56 -11.57 -5.71 17.37
CA GLU A 56 -12.91 -5.19 17.58
C GLU A 56 -13.33 -4.35 16.37
N ASP A 57 -14.59 -4.54 15.99
CA ASP A 57 -15.33 -3.94 14.87
C ASP A 57 -14.79 -2.59 14.40
N ASN A 58 -14.24 -2.58 13.20
CA ASN A 58 -13.80 -1.38 12.53
C ASN A 58 -15.00 -0.51 12.14
N ALA A 59 -15.48 0.31 13.09
CA ALA A 59 -16.46 1.35 12.81
C ALA A 59 -15.96 2.40 11.78
N ASN A 60 -14.65 2.39 11.50
CA ASN A 60 -14.01 3.24 10.51
C ASN A 60 -13.41 2.39 9.39
N TRP A 61 -14.19 2.17 8.34
CA TRP A 61 -13.67 1.54 7.13
C TRP A 61 -12.57 2.40 6.49
N ASN A 62 -11.35 1.86 6.45
CA ASN A 62 -10.22 2.43 5.76
C ASN A 62 -9.85 1.53 4.59
N PRO A 63 -9.83 2.02 3.35
CA PRO A 63 -9.49 1.19 2.20
C PRO A 63 -7.99 0.87 2.18
N ASN A 64 -7.67 -0.41 2.37
CA ASN A 64 -6.35 -0.97 2.06
C ASN A 64 -6.44 -1.58 0.67
N ILE A 65 -5.79 -0.94 -0.30
CA ILE A 65 -6.03 -1.18 -1.72
C ILE A 65 -4.93 -2.05 -2.33
N ILE A 66 -5.33 -3.14 -2.97
CA ILE A 66 -4.52 -3.80 -3.99
C ILE A 66 -4.85 -3.15 -5.33
N LEU A 67 -3.87 -2.56 -5.97
CA LEU A 67 -4.00 -1.93 -7.26
C LEU A 67 -3.33 -2.80 -8.33
N PHE A 68 -4.05 -3.10 -9.39
CA PHE A 68 -3.48 -3.73 -10.57
C PHE A 68 -3.36 -2.70 -11.68
N SER A 69 -2.23 -2.00 -11.70
CA SER A 69 -1.87 -1.12 -12.81
C SER A 69 -0.72 -1.74 -13.61
N GLY A 70 -0.68 -1.48 -14.89
CA GLY A 70 0.46 -1.82 -15.73
C GLY A 70 1.69 -0.96 -15.38
N HIS A 71 2.18 -0.15 -16.33
CA HIS A 71 3.23 0.84 -16.10
C HIS A 71 2.65 2.15 -15.56
N SER A 72 3.30 2.77 -14.56
CA SER A 72 2.92 4.06 -13.96
C SER A 72 2.62 5.15 -15.00
N LYS A 73 3.44 5.22 -16.06
CA LYS A 73 3.29 6.20 -17.16
C LYS A 73 2.02 6.04 -17.99
N HIS A 74 1.44 4.84 -18.04
CA HIS A 74 0.26 4.56 -18.86
C HIS A 74 -1.05 4.60 -18.09
N GLN A 75 -0.99 4.46 -16.76
CA GLN A 75 -2.16 4.38 -15.89
C GLN A 75 -2.00 5.27 -14.65
N SER A 76 -1.38 6.45 -14.81
CA SER A 76 -1.21 7.43 -13.73
C SER A 76 -2.53 7.81 -13.05
N TYR A 77 -3.63 7.83 -13.82
CA TYR A 77 -4.97 8.09 -13.32
C TYR A 77 -5.46 7.06 -12.28
N LEU A 78 -5.07 5.78 -12.45
CA LEU A 78 -5.38 4.75 -11.45
C LEU A 78 -4.60 4.97 -10.15
N LEU A 79 -3.35 5.40 -10.26
CA LEU A 79 -2.52 5.72 -9.11
C LEU A 79 -3.08 6.92 -8.34
N GLU A 80 -3.43 7.98 -9.07
CA GLU A 80 -4.01 9.19 -8.50
C GLU A 80 -5.33 8.88 -7.76
N LEU A 81 -6.26 8.17 -8.41
CA LEU A 81 -7.51 7.77 -7.79
C LEU A 81 -7.29 6.86 -6.58
N SER A 82 -6.39 5.87 -6.69
CA SER A 82 -6.13 4.96 -5.58
C SER A 82 -5.59 5.69 -4.35
N LYS A 83 -4.73 6.69 -4.56
CA LYS A 83 -4.21 7.52 -3.49
C LYS A 83 -5.30 8.39 -2.86
N THR A 84 -6.13 9.02 -3.68
CA THR A 84 -7.27 9.82 -3.22
C THR A 84 -8.23 8.96 -2.38
N VAL A 85 -8.64 7.80 -2.89
CA VAL A 85 -9.57 6.89 -2.20
C VAL A 85 -8.96 6.29 -0.93
N SER A 86 -7.65 6.02 -0.88
CA SER A 86 -7.00 5.51 0.33
C SER A 86 -6.93 6.52 1.47
N GLY A 87 -7.10 7.81 1.19
CA GLY A 87 -7.01 8.86 2.18
C GLY A 87 -5.63 8.94 2.84
N ARG A 88 -5.60 9.36 4.11
CA ARG A 88 -4.36 9.54 4.88
C ARG A 88 -3.84 8.26 5.53
N THR A 89 -4.72 7.32 5.82
CA THR A 89 -4.42 6.12 6.62
C THR A 89 -4.43 4.83 5.84
N GLY A 90 -5.06 4.81 4.66
CA GLY A 90 -5.11 3.63 3.80
C GLY A 90 -3.76 3.31 3.16
N ILE A 91 -3.52 2.04 2.95
CA ILE A 91 -2.31 1.52 2.29
C ILE A 91 -2.67 1.16 0.85
N VAL A 92 -1.84 1.60 -0.10
CA VAL A 92 -1.96 1.20 -1.50
C VAL A 92 -0.76 0.37 -1.89
N THR A 93 -1.01 -0.84 -2.37
CA THR A 93 0.03 -1.70 -2.94
C THR A 93 -0.29 -2.00 -4.40
N ASN A 94 0.57 -1.55 -5.28
CA ASN A 94 0.44 -1.81 -6.71
C ASN A 94 1.17 -3.08 -7.12
N PHE A 95 0.48 -3.96 -7.85
CA PHE A 95 1.07 -5.14 -8.47
C PHE A 95 1.11 -5.01 -9.98
N LYS A 96 2.32 -5.01 -10.51
CA LYS A 96 2.58 -5.12 -11.93
C LYS A 96 2.69 -6.59 -12.32
N LEU A 97 1.71 -7.11 -13.04
CA LEU A 97 1.72 -8.47 -13.54
C LEU A 97 2.48 -8.53 -14.87
N ILE A 98 3.43 -9.45 -14.98
CA ILE A 98 4.24 -9.69 -16.18
C ILE A 98 3.90 -11.09 -16.69
N LEU A 99 3.27 -11.17 -17.84
CA LEU A 99 3.02 -12.46 -18.49
C LEU A 99 4.34 -13.17 -18.83
N ASP A 100 4.48 -14.39 -18.33
CA ASP A 100 5.63 -15.22 -18.64
C ASP A 100 5.45 -15.91 -20.02
N LYS A 101 6.28 -15.56 -20.96
CA LYS A 101 6.24 -16.15 -22.31
C LYS A 101 7.20 -17.36 -22.45
N GLY A 102 7.30 -18.20 -21.42
CA GLY A 102 8.01 -19.47 -21.51
C GLY A 102 9.40 -19.53 -20.85
N ASN A 103 9.74 -18.58 -20.01
CA ASN A 103 10.98 -18.62 -19.25
C ASN A 103 10.66 -18.80 -17.75
N ASN A 104 10.28 -20.00 -17.35
CA ASN A 104 9.74 -20.41 -16.04
C ASN A 104 10.63 -20.10 -14.81
N LYS A 105 11.50 -19.08 -14.87
CA LYS A 105 12.27 -18.66 -13.71
C LYS A 105 11.52 -17.54 -12.96
N PRO A 106 11.19 -17.76 -11.68
CA PRO A 106 10.59 -16.70 -10.87
C PRO A 106 11.55 -15.52 -10.71
N LEU A 107 11.01 -14.32 -10.56
CA LEU A 107 11.80 -13.14 -10.27
C LEU A 107 12.47 -13.28 -8.88
N LYS A 108 13.73 -12.86 -8.78
CA LYS A 108 14.40 -12.75 -7.49
C LYS A 108 13.68 -11.72 -6.62
N LYS A 109 13.75 -11.84 -5.30
CA LYS A 109 13.11 -10.90 -4.36
C LYS A 109 13.48 -9.44 -4.63
N THR A 110 14.72 -9.16 -5.01
CA THR A 110 15.20 -7.82 -5.38
C THR A 110 14.59 -7.31 -6.68
N GLU A 111 14.26 -8.19 -7.61
CA GLU A 111 13.63 -7.86 -8.89
C GLU A 111 12.11 -7.67 -8.74
N GLN A 112 11.52 -8.15 -7.65
CA GLN A 112 10.09 -7.97 -7.38
C GLN A 112 9.74 -6.56 -6.88
N VAL A 113 10.71 -5.82 -6.38
CA VAL A 113 10.51 -4.45 -5.93
C VAL A 113 10.64 -3.51 -7.13
N VAL A 114 9.62 -2.71 -7.37
CA VAL A 114 9.62 -1.70 -8.43
C VAL A 114 10.08 -0.38 -7.83
N SER A 115 11.27 0.07 -8.25
CA SER A 115 11.81 1.38 -7.89
C SER A 115 11.40 2.39 -8.98
N ASP A 116 10.19 2.92 -8.90
CA ASP A 116 9.67 3.97 -9.79
C ASP A 116 9.31 5.17 -8.91
N GLU A 117 9.90 6.33 -9.21
CA GLU A 117 9.71 7.57 -8.46
C GLU A 117 8.23 7.93 -8.33
N ALA A 118 7.43 7.70 -9.38
CA ALA A 118 6.00 8.00 -9.36
C ALA A 118 5.23 7.23 -8.27
N PHE A 119 5.65 6.02 -7.93
CA PHE A 119 5.06 5.27 -6.80
C PHE A 119 5.55 5.80 -5.46
N SER A 120 6.85 6.12 -5.38
CA SER A 120 7.45 6.63 -4.15
C SER A 120 6.86 7.97 -3.74
N ASP A 121 6.69 8.89 -4.68
CA ASP A 121 6.13 10.24 -4.45
C ASP A 121 4.69 10.19 -3.95
N LEU A 122 3.92 9.20 -4.42
CA LEU A 122 2.55 8.96 -3.97
C LEU A 122 2.48 8.11 -2.69
N GLY A 123 3.60 7.60 -2.19
CA GLY A 123 3.62 6.68 -1.05
C GLY A 123 2.95 5.34 -1.34
N ILE A 124 3.03 4.87 -2.59
CA ILE A 124 2.47 3.60 -3.06
C ILE A 124 3.56 2.54 -3.05
N PHE A 125 3.29 1.41 -2.39
CA PHE A 125 4.17 0.25 -2.45
C PHE A 125 3.99 -0.45 -3.80
N ALA A 126 5.08 -0.69 -4.53
CA ALA A 126 5.01 -1.31 -5.84
C ALA A 126 5.80 -2.62 -5.91
N ARG A 127 5.17 -3.64 -6.47
CA ARG A 127 5.77 -4.95 -6.72
C ARG A 127 5.49 -5.41 -8.13
N GLN A 128 6.38 -6.25 -8.67
CA GLN A 128 6.15 -6.92 -9.94
C GLN A 128 6.24 -8.43 -9.75
N ILE A 129 5.34 -9.15 -10.41
CA ILE A 129 5.24 -10.61 -10.31
C ILE A 129 5.05 -11.17 -11.71
N LYS A 130 5.76 -12.25 -12.01
CA LYS A 130 5.53 -13.02 -13.23
C LYS A 130 4.35 -13.96 -13.02
N VAL A 131 3.48 -14.03 -14.00
CA VAL A 131 2.28 -14.86 -14.00
C VAL A 131 2.07 -15.50 -15.36
N ASP A 132 1.53 -16.70 -15.38
CA ASP A 132 1.18 -17.40 -16.64
C ASP A 132 -0.14 -16.86 -17.22
N ASN A 133 -1.07 -16.49 -16.33
CA ASN A 133 -2.35 -15.89 -16.66
C ASN A 133 -2.65 -14.73 -15.69
N ILE A 134 -3.13 -13.62 -16.24
CA ILE A 134 -3.40 -12.41 -15.45
C ILE A 134 -4.47 -12.65 -14.40
N TYR A 135 -5.56 -13.30 -14.76
CA TYR A 135 -6.70 -13.55 -13.86
C TYR A 135 -6.32 -14.46 -12.70
N THR A 136 -5.60 -15.54 -13.00
CA THR A 136 -5.05 -16.43 -11.98
C THR A 136 -4.03 -15.71 -11.09
N GLY A 137 -3.21 -14.82 -11.67
CA GLY A 137 -2.27 -14.00 -10.91
C GLY A 137 -2.97 -13.06 -9.93
N ILE A 138 -4.04 -12.41 -10.34
CA ILE A 138 -4.86 -11.54 -9.48
C ILE A 138 -5.44 -12.35 -8.30
N ARG A 139 -6.05 -13.51 -8.58
CA ARG A 139 -6.61 -14.41 -7.55
C ARG A 139 -5.56 -14.84 -6.53
N ASN A 140 -4.41 -15.28 -6.99
CA ASN A 140 -3.31 -15.72 -6.12
C ASN A 140 -2.80 -14.59 -5.21
N ILE A 141 -2.71 -13.38 -5.73
CA ILE A 141 -2.31 -12.21 -4.93
C ILE A 141 -3.39 -11.90 -3.90
N ALA A 142 -4.65 -11.87 -4.30
CA ALA A 142 -5.77 -11.59 -3.41
C ALA A 142 -5.87 -12.58 -2.24
N THR A 143 -5.59 -13.87 -2.47
CA THR A 143 -5.64 -14.90 -1.43
C THR A 143 -4.44 -14.93 -0.51
N THR A 144 -3.26 -14.42 -0.95
CA THR A 144 -2.02 -14.64 -0.22
C THR A 144 -1.35 -13.36 0.30
N PHE A 145 -1.77 -12.19 -0.22
CA PHE A 145 -1.14 -10.93 0.14
C PHE A 145 -1.87 -10.25 1.31
N GLY A 146 -1.10 -9.93 2.34
CA GLY A 146 -1.58 -9.19 3.50
C GLY A 146 -0.82 -9.56 4.76
N PHE A 147 -1.09 -8.82 5.83
CA PHE A 147 -0.63 -9.12 7.19
C PHE A 147 -1.86 -9.17 8.09
N SER A 148 -1.90 -10.15 8.99
CA SER A 148 -2.98 -10.26 9.99
C SER A 148 -3.18 -8.93 10.74
N GLY A 149 -4.40 -8.40 10.67
CA GLY A 149 -4.77 -7.10 11.23
C GLY A 149 -4.59 -5.90 10.30
N VAL A 150 -3.87 -6.05 9.18
CA VAL A 150 -3.73 -5.02 8.12
C VAL A 150 -3.87 -5.70 6.76
N GLU A 151 -5.00 -6.37 6.58
CA GLU A 151 -5.30 -7.06 5.34
C GLU A 151 -5.87 -6.10 4.30
N PRO A 152 -5.55 -6.30 3.02
CA PRO A 152 -6.24 -5.59 1.95
C PRO A 152 -7.73 -5.95 1.97
N ASN A 153 -8.57 -4.95 1.77
CA ASN A 153 -10.02 -5.10 1.73
C ASN A 153 -10.65 -4.59 0.43
N THR A 154 -9.83 -3.99 -0.43
CA THR A 154 -10.29 -3.35 -1.65
C THR A 154 -9.34 -3.67 -2.80
N ILE A 155 -9.88 -4.07 -3.93
CA ILE A 155 -9.14 -4.27 -5.17
C ILE A 155 -9.57 -3.20 -6.16
N MET A 156 -8.59 -2.49 -6.74
CA MET A 156 -8.83 -1.48 -7.76
C MET A 156 -8.14 -1.88 -9.06
N MET A 157 -8.88 -1.79 -10.15
CA MET A 157 -8.36 -2.07 -11.48
C MET A 157 -9.06 -1.23 -12.56
N GLY A 158 -8.46 -1.14 -13.74
CA GLY A 158 -9.10 -0.52 -14.89
C GLY A 158 -10.27 -1.36 -15.41
N TRP A 159 -11.29 -0.71 -15.94
CA TRP A 159 -12.40 -1.39 -16.60
C TRP A 159 -11.89 -2.19 -17.81
N PRO A 160 -12.23 -3.47 -17.95
CA PRO A 160 -11.79 -4.30 -19.06
C PRO A 160 -12.38 -3.79 -20.38
N LYS A 161 -11.52 -3.59 -21.37
CA LYS A 161 -11.95 -3.17 -22.72
C LYS A 161 -11.89 -4.40 -23.63
N GLY A 162 -13.03 -4.95 -23.96
CA GLY A 162 -13.18 -6.08 -24.85
C GLY A 162 -13.82 -7.30 -24.18
N LEU A 163 -14.26 -8.23 -25.00
CA LEU A 163 -14.92 -9.46 -24.55
C LEU A 163 -13.96 -10.66 -24.44
N GLU A 164 -12.70 -10.48 -24.82
CA GLU A 164 -11.68 -11.52 -24.70
C GLU A 164 -11.45 -11.87 -23.21
N GLY A 165 -11.63 -13.14 -22.85
CA GLY A 165 -11.50 -13.62 -21.47
C GLY A 165 -12.70 -13.29 -20.58
N SER A 166 -13.86 -12.99 -21.11
CA SER A 166 -15.05 -12.63 -20.33
C SER A 166 -15.45 -13.66 -19.29
N THR A 167 -15.29 -14.95 -19.57
CA THR A 167 -15.59 -16.05 -18.61
C THR A 167 -14.58 -16.08 -17.48
N GLU A 168 -13.28 -16.09 -17.79
CA GLU A 168 -12.21 -16.07 -16.76
C GLU A 168 -12.27 -14.81 -15.91
N TYR A 169 -12.62 -13.66 -16.52
CA TYR A 169 -12.82 -12.41 -15.81
C TYR A 169 -14.02 -12.47 -14.86
N ALA A 170 -15.14 -13.05 -15.29
CA ALA A 170 -16.33 -13.22 -14.46
C ALA A 170 -16.03 -14.15 -13.27
N GLU A 171 -15.40 -15.30 -13.51
CA GLU A 171 -14.97 -16.23 -12.47
C GLU A 171 -14.03 -15.57 -11.46
N MET A 172 -13.03 -14.84 -11.93
CA MET A 172 -12.12 -14.07 -11.05
C MET A 172 -12.91 -13.07 -10.20
N THR A 173 -13.85 -12.33 -10.81
CA THR A 173 -14.64 -11.33 -10.10
C THR A 173 -15.50 -11.97 -9.01
N GLU A 174 -16.14 -13.09 -9.32
CA GLU A 174 -16.95 -13.86 -8.37
C GLU A 174 -16.12 -14.38 -7.20
N GLU A 175 -14.93 -14.93 -7.47
CA GLU A 175 -14.01 -15.39 -6.43
C GLU A 175 -13.52 -14.23 -5.54
N LEU A 176 -13.21 -13.08 -6.11
CA LEU A 176 -12.79 -11.90 -5.33
C LEU A 176 -13.92 -11.38 -4.42
N LEU A 177 -15.16 -11.41 -4.88
CA LEU A 177 -16.34 -11.09 -4.07
C LEU A 177 -16.56 -12.12 -2.95
N HIS A 178 -16.32 -13.40 -3.24
CA HIS A 178 -16.40 -14.46 -2.24
C HIS A 178 -15.32 -14.33 -1.14
N LEU A 179 -14.19 -13.70 -1.47
CA LEU A 179 -13.13 -13.35 -0.53
C LEU A 179 -13.40 -12.03 0.25
N ASP A 180 -14.62 -11.51 0.19
CA ASP A 180 -15.06 -10.27 0.84
C ASP A 180 -14.30 -9.00 0.40
N TYR A 181 -13.72 -9.00 -0.81
CA TYR A 181 -13.12 -7.78 -1.35
C TYR A 181 -14.16 -6.81 -1.89
N ASN A 182 -13.97 -5.53 -1.60
CA ASN A 182 -14.60 -4.45 -2.35
C ASN A 182 -13.90 -4.30 -3.70
N LEU A 183 -14.66 -4.29 -4.79
CA LEU A 183 -14.11 -4.16 -6.14
C LEU A 183 -14.40 -2.78 -6.70
N LEU A 184 -13.34 -2.06 -7.07
CA LEU A 184 -13.41 -0.74 -7.70
C LEU A 184 -12.87 -0.84 -9.12
N TYR A 185 -13.72 -0.53 -10.09
CA TYR A 185 -13.34 -0.47 -11.49
C TYR A 185 -13.34 0.96 -11.99
N LEU A 186 -12.24 1.38 -12.60
CA LEU A 186 -12.14 2.69 -13.20
C LEU A 186 -12.22 2.60 -14.72
N ASP A 187 -13.28 3.15 -15.29
CA ASP A 187 -13.34 3.49 -16.70
C ASP A 187 -12.96 4.96 -16.89
N PHE A 188 -11.80 5.19 -17.47
CA PHE A 188 -11.21 6.52 -17.56
C PHE A 188 -11.26 7.06 -18.99
N ASP A 189 -11.93 8.19 -19.17
CA ASP A 189 -11.89 8.95 -20.41
C ASP A 189 -10.66 9.86 -20.46
N LYS A 190 -9.72 9.53 -21.36
CA LYS A 190 -8.48 10.30 -21.53
C LYS A 190 -8.70 11.76 -21.96
N LYS A 191 -9.86 12.07 -22.58
CA LYS A 191 -10.19 13.44 -23.02
C LYS A 191 -10.79 14.26 -21.90
N ALA A 192 -11.76 13.69 -21.20
CA ALA A 192 -12.46 14.35 -20.10
C ALA A 192 -11.65 14.30 -18.79
N LYS A 193 -10.69 13.37 -18.67
CA LYS A 193 -9.93 13.09 -17.43
C LYS A 193 -10.90 12.86 -16.26
N PHE A 194 -10.66 13.46 -15.10
CA PHE A 194 -11.57 13.46 -13.96
C PHE A 194 -12.57 14.63 -13.98
N GLY A 195 -12.80 15.25 -15.14
CA GLY A 195 -13.71 16.37 -15.30
C GLY A 195 -13.17 17.69 -14.73
N ASN A 196 -14.09 18.51 -14.24
CA ASN A 196 -13.77 19.86 -13.75
C ASN A 196 -13.49 19.91 -12.22
N TYR A 197 -13.45 18.78 -11.53
CA TYR A 197 -13.27 18.67 -10.08
C TYR A 197 -14.30 19.47 -9.25
N LYS A 198 -15.51 19.69 -9.77
CA LYS A 198 -16.55 20.50 -9.10
C LYS A 198 -17.62 19.67 -8.44
N THR A 199 -17.96 18.53 -9.03
CA THR A 199 -19.06 17.67 -8.60
C THR A 199 -18.65 16.22 -8.67
N VAL A 200 -19.18 15.44 -7.74
CA VAL A 200 -19.11 13.97 -7.74
C VAL A 200 -20.54 13.46 -7.74
N ASP A 201 -20.96 12.82 -8.83
CA ASP A 201 -22.28 12.24 -8.95
C ASP A 201 -22.26 10.78 -8.53
N LEU A 202 -23.13 10.42 -7.58
CA LEU A 202 -23.26 9.07 -7.06
C LEU A 202 -24.50 8.41 -7.59
N TRP A 203 -24.34 7.23 -8.19
CA TRP A 203 -25.44 6.44 -8.72
C TRP A 203 -25.47 5.08 -8.01
N TRP A 204 -26.53 4.79 -7.25
CA TRP A 204 -26.70 3.50 -6.58
C TRP A 204 -28.08 2.92 -6.83
N ARG A 205 -28.18 1.61 -6.65
CA ARG A 205 -29.47 0.92 -6.64
C ARG A 205 -30.03 0.89 -5.21
N GLU A 206 -31.32 1.14 -5.09
CA GLU A 206 -32.05 1.27 -3.83
C GLU A 206 -31.99 0.02 -2.91
N THR A 207 -31.63 -1.13 -3.46
CA THR A 207 -31.67 -2.43 -2.76
C THR A 207 -30.41 -2.79 -1.99
N ASP A 208 -29.31 -2.03 -2.15
CA ASP A 208 -28.01 -2.40 -1.56
C ASP A 208 -27.42 -1.28 -0.70
N SER A 209 -27.71 -1.35 0.60
CA SER A 209 -27.24 -0.36 1.58
C SER A 209 -25.72 -0.37 1.77
N LYS A 210 -25.04 -1.54 1.64
CA LYS A 210 -23.59 -1.66 1.81
C LYS A 210 -22.83 -0.95 0.70
N ASN A 211 -23.28 -1.12 -0.56
CA ASN A 211 -22.68 -0.42 -1.69
C ASN A 211 -22.88 1.09 -1.59
N ALA A 212 -24.07 1.54 -1.14
CA ALA A 212 -24.33 2.96 -0.95
C ALA A 212 -23.40 3.57 0.11
N GLU A 213 -23.19 2.88 1.23
CA GLU A 213 -22.27 3.30 2.29
C GLU A 213 -20.83 3.40 1.77
N MET A 214 -20.35 2.40 1.04
CA MET A 214 -19.02 2.41 0.43
C MET A 214 -18.87 3.58 -0.55
N MET A 215 -19.86 3.83 -1.41
CA MET A 215 -19.84 4.93 -2.38
C MET A 215 -19.81 6.29 -1.69
N LEU A 216 -20.55 6.46 -0.61
CA LEU A 216 -20.52 7.70 0.19
C LEU A 216 -19.15 7.92 0.83
N ASN A 217 -18.53 6.88 1.37
CA ASN A 217 -17.19 6.95 1.94
C ASN A 217 -16.14 7.31 0.87
N ILE A 218 -16.19 6.69 -0.31
CA ILE A 218 -15.31 7.02 -1.44
C ILE A 218 -15.50 8.48 -1.87
N ALA A 219 -16.76 8.93 -2.04
CA ALA A 219 -17.03 10.32 -2.39
C ALA A 219 -16.48 11.30 -1.35
N ARG A 220 -16.60 10.97 -0.05
CA ARG A 220 -16.03 11.77 1.02
C ARG A 220 -14.51 11.89 0.92
N PHE A 221 -13.81 10.81 0.59
CA PHE A 221 -12.36 10.86 0.36
C PHE A 221 -11.99 11.72 -0.85
N ILE A 222 -12.75 11.61 -1.95
CA ILE A 222 -12.53 12.41 -3.16
C ILE A 222 -12.76 13.91 -2.88
N ILE A 223 -13.78 14.27 -2.11
CA ILE A 223 -14.09 15.68 -1.78
C ILE A 223 -13.07 16.26 -0.80
N ALA A 224 -12.49 15.45 0.07
CA ALA A 224 -11.52 15.87 1.08
C ALA A 224 -10.07 15.97 0.57
N SER A 225 -9.77 15.50 -0.64
CA SER A 225 -8.45 15.55 -1.28
C SER A 225 -8.23 16.87 -1.99
#